data_f3bbd5ad459d6a2cca2b9e77cfb12d34
#
_entry.id   f3bbd5ad459d6a2cca2b9e77cfb12d34
#
_cell.length_a   1.000
_cell.length_b   1.000
_cell.length_c   1.000
_cell.angle_alpha   90.00
_cell.angle_beta   90.00
_cell.angle_gamma   90.00
#
_symmetry.space_group_name_H-M   'P 1'
#
loop_
_entity.id
_entity.type
_entity.pdbx_description
1 polymer ?
#
loop_
_entity_poly.entity_id
_entity_poly.type
_entity_poly.pdbx_seq_one_letter_code
_entity_poly.pdbx_strand_id
1 'polypeptide(L)'
;MKNKHKKYIVYVLLLILCISIGYAALSTTLNITGVSNINSAKWDIHFENVKVSDTSVTATSPAAIDAAKTTVNYSVRLPKPGDSYTFTVDVVNAGTIDAMISEVINTSLEADTKKYLDYTVNYANGLSVAVKDQLKAGE
;
A
#
# COMPACT_ATOMS: atom_id res chain seq x y z
N MET A 1 -13.76 83.13 19.03
CA MET A 1 -13.13 82.12 18.19
C MET A 1 -12.95 80.77 18.93
N LYS A 2 -13.06 80.65 20.20
CA LYS A 2 -12.79 79.45 21.04
C LYS A 2 -13.78 78.25 20.88
N ASN A 3 -14.98 78.47 20.37
CA ASN A 3 -16.01 77.39 20.32
C ASN A 3 -16.05 76.60 19.03
N LYS A 4 -15.43 77.09 17.94
CA LYS A 4 -15.40 76.36 16.67
C LYS A 4 -14.42 75.14 16.72
N HIS A 5 -13.28 75.31 17.34
CA HIS A 5 -12.32 74.22 17.48
C HIS A 5 -12.82 73.06 18.33
N LYS A 6 -13.62 73.38 19.39
CA LYS A 6 -14.22 72.31 20.20
C LYS A 6 -15.21 71.47 19.43
N LYS A 7 -15.95 72.01 18.50
CA LYS A 7 -16.90 71.29 17.65
C LYS A 7 -16.16 70.36 16.68
N TYR A 8 -15.08 70.85 16.08
CA TYR A 8 -14.25 69.99 15.18
C TYR A 8 -13.61 68.83 15.94
N ILE A 9 -13.12 69.02 17.14
CA ILE A 9 -12.53 67.93 17.96
C ILE A 9 -13.58 66.87 18.26
N VAL A 10 -14.83 67.26 18.56
CA VAL A 10 -15.91 66.28 18.79
C VAL A 10 -16.23 65.48 17.53
N TYR A 11 -16.29 66.13 16.35
CA TYR A 11 -16.52 65.41 15.08
C TYR A 11 -15.38 64.41 14.75
N VAL A 12 -14.14 64.81 14.99
CA VAL A 12 -12.95 63.92 14.78
C VAL A 12 -13.01 62.74 15.72
N LEU A 13 -13.35 62.96 17.00
CA LEU A 13 -13.51 61.88 17.98
C LEU A 13 -14.63 60.92 17.58
N LEU A 14 -15.75 61.44 17.10
CA LEU A 14 -16.88 60.63 16.65
C LEU A 14 -16.51 59.80 15.40
N LEU A 15 -15.74 60.39 14.49
CA LEU A 15 -15.26 59.68 13.29
C LEU A 15 -14.30 58.52 13.65
N ILE A 16 -13.37 58.76 14.58
CA ILE A 16 -12.45 57.71 15.08
C ILE A 16 -13.24 56.59 15.77
N LEU A 17 -14.27 56.95 16.54
CA LEU A 17 -15.12 55.94 17.19
C LEU A 17 -15.85 55.09 16.16
N CYS A 18 -16.42 55.68 15.11
CA CYS A 18 -17.10 54.96 14.04
C CYS A 18 -16.14 53.98 13.28
N ILE A 19 -14.91 54.43 13.00
CA ILE A 19 -13.89 53.60 12.36
C ILE A 19 -13.49 52.41 13.26
N SER A 20 -13.34 52.64 14.57
CA SER A 20 -13.00 51.60 15.55
C SER A 20 -14.09 50.53 15.64
N ILE A 21 -15.36 50.94 15.66
CA ILE A 21 -16.50 50.00 15.69
C ILE A 21 -16.56 49.21 14.35
N GLY A 22 -16.35 49.89 13.22
CA GLY A 22 -16.34 49.27 11.90
C GLY A 22 -15.23 48.24 11.78
N TYR A 23 -14.04 48.54 12.27
CA TYR A 23 -12.91 47.61 12.27
C TYR A 23 -13.16 46.38 13.16
N ALA A 24 -13.73 46.59 14.36
CA ALA A 24 -14.08 45.49 15.27
C ALA A 24 -15.17 44.57 14.69
N ALA A 25 -16.13 45.13 13.94
CA ALA A 25 -17.17 44.33 13.29
C ALA A 25 -16.68 43.54 12.06
N LEU A 26 -15.61 44.01 11.37
CA LEU A 26 -15.00 43.32 10.25
C LEU A 26 -13.94 42.29 10.66
N SER A 27 -13.47 42.33 11.90
CA SER A 27 -12.50 41.37 12.44
C SER A 27 -13.19 40.06 12.78
N THR A 28 -13.44 39.22 11.77
CA THR A 28 -13.89 37.85 11.95
C THR A 28 -12.68 36.94 12.07
N THR A 29 -12.54 36.31 13.23
CA THR A 29 -11.57 35.19 13.38
C THR A 29 -12.15 33.94 12.75
N LEU A 30 -11.58 33.53 11.63
CA LEU A 30 -11.89 32.26 11.01
C LEU A 30 -11.15 31.14 11.76
N ASN A 31 -11.83 30.38 12.61
CA ASN A 31 -11.31 29.21 13.25
C ASN A 31 -11.54 28.00 12.34
N ILE A 32 -10.46 27.50 11.77
CA ILE A 32 -10.46 26.24 11.02
C ILE A 32 -10.06 25.14 12.01
N THR A 33 -11.02 24.37 12.48
CA THR A 33 -10.78 23.14 13.25
C THR A 33 -10.81 21.97 12.29
N GLY A 34 -9.62 21.51 11.91
CA GLY A 34 -9.44 20.27 11.16
C GLY A 34 -9.12 19.14 12.11
N VAL A 35 -9.89 18.06 12.11
CA VAL A 35 -9.52 16.81 12.73
C VAL A 35 -8.87 15.95 11.64
N SER A 36 -7.56 15.72 11.73
CA SER A 36 -6.85 14.80 10.86
C SER A 36 -6.69 13.47 11.58
N ASN A 37 -7.40 12.45 11.12
CA ASN A 37 -7.16 11.08 11.53
C ASN A 37 -6.05 10.53 10.64
N ILE A 38 -4.84 10.42 11.19
CA ILE A 38 -3.71 9.77 10.53
C ILE A 38 -3.77 8.29 10.93
N ASN A 39 -4.22 7.44 10.03
CA ASN A 39 -4.08 6.01 10.19
C ASN A 39 -2.62 5.65 9.97
N SER A 40 -2.04 4.91 10.92
CA SER A 40 -0.66 4.41 10.77
C SER A 40 -0.57 3.54 9.53
N ALA A 41 0.43 3.79 8.72
CA ALA A 41 0.75 2.94 7.59
C ALA A 41 1.10 1.53 8.09
N LYS A 42 0.39 0.52 7.59
CA LYS A 42 0.61 -0.88 7.94
C LYS A 42 1.10 -1.63 6.72
N TRP A 43 2.22 -2.29 6.85
CA TRP A 43 2.74 -3.23 5.87
C TRP A 43 2.30 -4.64 6.28
N ASP A 44 1.58 -5.35 5.40
CA ASP A 44 1.09 -6.70 5.69
C ASP A 44 0.88 -7.46 4.38
N ILE A 45 1.98 -8.02 3.87
CA ILE A 45 1.97 -8.86 2.68
C ILE A 45 2.23 -10.29 3.12
N HIS A 46 1.32 -11.19 2.74
CA HIS A 46 1.46 -12.59 3.13
C HIS A 46 0.82 -13.54 2.11
N PHE A 47 1.14 -14.83 2.23
CA PHE A 47 0.57 -15.89 1.41
C PHE A 47 -0.66 -16.50 2.05
N GLU A 48 -1.65 -16.84 1.22
CA GLU A 48 -2.85 -17.58 1.61
C GLU A 48 -3.20 -18.65 0.56
N ASN A 49 -4.09 -19.56 0.92
CA ASN A 49 -4.79 -20.47 -0.01
C ASN A 49 -3.89 -21.29 -0.95
N VAL A 50 -2.85 -21.94 -0.42
CA VAL A 50 -2.06 -22.88 -1.25
C VAL A 50 -2.94 -24.03 -1.72
N LYS A 51 -2.95 -24.25 -3.03
CA LYS A 51 -3.65 -25.38 -3.67
C LYS A 51 -2.72 -26.09 -4.66
N VAL A 52 -2.59 -27.40 -4.50
CA VAL A 52 -1.86 -28.23 -5.45
C VAL A 52 -2.82 -28.65 -6.57
N SER A 53 -2.39 -28.52 -7.81
CA SER A 53 -3.17 -28.87 -9.01
C SER A 53 -2.25 -29.43 -10.11
N ASP A 54 -2.86 -30.18 -11.01
CA ASP A 54 -2.22 -30.69 -12.24
C ASP A 54 -0.82 -31.32 -12.02
N THR A 55 -0.75 -32.21 -11.04
CA THR A 55 0.50 -32.92 -10.74
C THR A 55 0.46 -34.33 -11.31
N SER A 56 1.54 -34.76 -11.93
CA SER A 56 1.76 -36.15 -12.36
C SER A 56 2.37 -37.02 -11.27
N VAL A 57 2.87 -36.40 -10.22
CA VAL A 57 3.59 -37.08 -9.11
C VAL A 57 3.03 -36.66 -7.74
N THR A 58 3.22 -37.54 -6.76
CA THR A 58 2.93 -37.22 -5.36
C THR A 58 4.16 -36.56 -4.74
N ALA A 59 3.97 -35.38 -4.14
CA ALA A 59 5.05 -34.70 -3.43
C ALA A 59 5.46 -35.45 -2.15
N THR A 60 6.74 -35.46 -1.83
CA THR A 60 7.25 -35.97 -0.54
C THR A 60 6.78 -35.05 0.59
N SER A 61 6.74 -33.74 0.33
CA SER A 61 6.12 -32.74 1.19
C SER A 61 5.29 -31.81 0.29
N PRO A 62 3.95 -31.83 0.37
CA PRO A 62 3.10 -30.94 -0.41
C PRO A 62 3.39 -29.48 -0.13
N ALA A 63 3.09 -28.61 -1.09
CA ALA A 63 3.23 -27.16 -0.91
C ALA A 63 2.41 -26.69 0.30
N ALA A 64 3.05 -26.05 1.24
CA ALA A 64 2.45 -25.53 2.47
C ALA A 64 3.06 -24.17 2.85
N ILE A 65 2.23 -23.27 3.37
CA ILE A 65 2.64 -21.97 3.87
C ILE A 65 3.25 -22.15 5.27
N ASP A 66 4.33 -21.45 5.55
CA ASP A 66 4.95 -21.41 6.87
C ASP A 66 4.09 -20.66 7.91
N ALA A 67 4.48 -20.74 9.18
CA ALA A 67 3.73 -20.06 10.27
C ALA A 67 3.76 -18.52 10.15
N ALA A 68 4.78 -17.96 9.53
CA ALA A 68 4.90 -16.51 9.29
C ALA A 68 4.13 -16.05 8.06
N LYS A 69 3.58 -16.99 7.27
CA LYS A 69 2.87 -16.74 6.02
C LYS A 69 3.69 -16.02 4.94
N THR A 70 4.99 -16.10 5.01
CA THR A 70 5.91 -15.42 4.08
C THR A 70 6.66 -16.35 3.16
N THR A 71 6.54 -17.66 3.39
CA THR A 71 7.25 -18.70 2.64
C THR A 71 6.33 -19.86 2.31
N VAL A 72 6.44 -20.38 1.10
CA VAL A 72 5.82 -21.64 0.70
C VAL A 72 6.92 -22.70 0.57
N ASN A 73 6.81 -23.77 1.36
CA ASN A 73 7.75 -24.87 1.35
C ASN A 73 7.13 -26.09 0.66
N TYR A 74 7.89 -26.76 -0.17
CA TYR A 74 7.49 -28.02 -0.80
C TYR A 74 8.72 -28.88 -1.11
N SER A 75 8.50 -30.18 -1.25
CA SER A 75 9.52 -31.13 -1.70
C SER A 75 8.89 -32.14 -2.64
N VAL A 76 9.44 -32.25 -3.84
CA VAL A 76 8.93 -33.13 -4.88
C VAL A 76 10.07 -33.90 -5.53
N ARG A 77 9.80 -35.14 -5.93
CA ARG A 77 10.68 -35.92 -6.76
C ARG A 77 10.02 -36.15 -8.12
N LEU A 78 10.70 -35.81 -9.19
CA LEU A 78 10.28 -35.97 -10.57
C LEU A 78 11.11 -37.08 -11.23
N PRO A 79 10.70 -38.34 -11.12
CA PRO A 79 11.54 -39.48 -11.53
C PRO A 79 11.61 -39.69 -13.05
N LYS A 80 10.68 -39.10 -13.81
CA LYS A 80 10.57 -39.33 -15.26
C LYS A 80 10.49 -38.03 -16.04
N PRO A 81 11.03 -37.99 -17.28
CA PRO A 81 10.76 -36.89 -18.20
C PRO A 81 9.25 -36.68 -18.40
N GLY A 82 8.81 -35.45 -18.31
CA GLY A 82 7.41 -35.08 -18.40
C GLY A 82 6.65 -35.07 -17.06
N ASP A 83 7.27 -35.53 -15.96
CA ASP A 83 6.67 -35.35 -14.63
C ASP A 83 6.57 -33.87 -14.27
N SER A 84 5.48 -33.50 -13.61
CA SER A 84 5.18 -32.13 -13.24
C SER A 84 4.59 -32.03 -11.84
N TYR A 85 4.83 -30.92 -11.18
CA TYR A 85 4.22 -30.56 -9.93
C TYR A 85 3.83 -29.08 -9.96
N THR A 86 2.54 -28.78 -9.86
CA THR A 86 2.00 -27.43 -9.95
C THR A 86 1.21 -27.11 -8.69
N PHE A 87 1.36 -25.91 -8.18
CA PHE A 87 0.52 -25.37 -7.12
C PHE A 87 0.27 -23.89 -7.35
N THR A 88 -0.80 -23.40 -6.78
CA THR A 88 -1.15 -21.98 -6.74
C THR A 88 -1.12 -21.48 -5.31
N VAL A 89 -0.83 -20.20 -5.15
CA VAL A 89 -0.84 -19.50 -3.87
C VAL A 89 -1.36 -18.09 -4.10
N ASP A 90 -2.18 -17.61 -3.19
CA ASP A 90 -2.64 -16.23 -3.21
C ASP A 90 -1.63 -15.35 -2.46
N VAL A 91 -1.30 -14.20 -3.02
CA VAL A 91 -0.49 -13.15 -2.38
C VAL A 91 -1.44 -12.04 -1.97
N VAL A 92 -1.56 -11.79 -0.68
CA VAL A 92 -2.53 -10.84 -0.13
C VAL A 92 -1.81 -9.64 0.48
N ASN A 93 -2.30 -8.45 0.18
CA ASN A 93 -1.90 -7.20 0.84
C ASN A 93 -3.00 -6.76 1.82
N ALA A 94 -2.95 -7.25 3.05
CA ALA A 94 -3.84 -6.82 4.13
C ALA A 94 -3.36 -5.52 4.82
N GLY A 95 -2.37 -4.85 4.25
CA GLY A 95 -1.85 -3.58 4.72
C GLY A 95 -2.67 -2.38 4.25
N THR A 96 -2.17 -1.19 4.53
CA THR A 96 -2.78 0.09 4.12
C THR A 96 -1.95 0.84 3.08
N ILE A 97 -0.88 0.22 2.58
CA ILE A 97 0.04 0.78 1.59
C ILE A 97 0.11 -0.17 0.41
N ASP A 98 0.08 0.37 -0.79
CA ASP A 98 0.30 -0.42 -2.01
C ASP A 98 1.71 -1.02 -2.01
N ALA A 99 1.80 -2.27 -2.44
CA ALA A 99 3.05 -2.98 -2.61
C ALA A 99 3.44 -3.07 -4.08
N MET A 100 4.72 -3.24 -4.32
CA MET A 100 5.27 -3.42 -5.66
C MET A 100 6.38 -4.44 -5.61
N ILE A 101 6.45 -5.31 -6.62
CA ILE A 101 7.53 -6.27 -6.77
C ILE A 101 8.81 -5.50 -7.11
N SER A 102 9.78 -5.52 -6.20
CA SER A 102 11.09 -4.87 -6.38
C SER A 102 12.04 -5.73 -7.19
N GLU A 103 12.00 -7.03 -6.99
CA GLU A 103 12.89 -7.98 -7.64
C GLU A 103 12.25 -9.36 -7.73
N VAL A 104 12.53 -10.08 -8.80
CA VAL A 104 12.21 -11.50 -8.96
C VAL A 104 13.52 -12.28 -9.03
N ILE A 105 13.88 -12.90 -7.92
CA ILE A 105 15.10 -13.70 -7.83
C ILE A 105 14.72 -15.16 -8.13
N ASN A 106 15.05 -15.61 -9.30
CA ASN A 106 15.03 -17.03 -9.60
C ASN A 106 16.40 -17.60 -9.19
N THR A 107 16.49 -18.12 -7.95
CA THR A 107 17.71 -18.81 -7.50
C THR A 107 17.96 -19.94 -8.48
N SER A 108 18.96 -19.74 -9.28
CA SER A 108 19.30 -20.63 -10.37
C SER A 108 19.51 -22.04 -9.84
N LEU A 109 18.64 -22.93 -10.28
CA LEU A 109 19.01 -24.35 -10.34
C LEU A 109 20.43 -24.43 -10.91
N GLU A 110 21.28 -25.23 -10.30
CA GLU A 110 22.61 -25.54 -10.82
C GLU A 110 22.51 -25.76 -12.33
N ALA A 111 23.53 -25.36 -13.10
CA ALA A 111 23.50 -25.40 -14.55
C ALA A 111 23.14 -26.81 -15.10
N ASP A 112 23.55 -27.86 -14.40
CA ASP A 112 23.20 -29.23 -14.73
C ASP A 112 21.74 -29.58 -14.43
N THR A 113 21.13 -28.99 -13.42
CA THR A 113 19.71 -29.19 -13.06
C THR A 113 18.78 -28.47 -14.05
N LYS A 114 19.15 -27.29 -14.53
CA LYS A 114 18.40 -26.55 -15.59
C LYS A 114 18.27 -27.34 -16.89
N LYS A 115 19.13 -28.28 -17.12
CA LYS A 115 19.11 -29.14 -18.30
C LYS A 115 17.93 -30.12 -18.29
N TYR A 116 17.40 -30.42 -17.10
CA TYR A 116 16.39 -31.45 -16.89
C TYR A 116 15.13 -30.97 -16.19
N LEU A 117 15.13 -29.75 -15.64
CA LEU A 117 14.02 -29.17 -14.89
C LEU A 117 13.70 -27.78 -15.41
N ASP A 118 12.45 -27.58 -15.80
CA ASP A 118 11.89 -26.27 -16.09
C ASP A 118 11.06 -25.79 -14.89
N TYR A 119 11.31 -24.54 -14.47
CA TYR A 119 10.62 -23.91 -13.35
C TYR A 119 10.06 -22.56 -13.77
N THR A 120 8.75 -22.40 -13.67
CA THR A 120 8.07 -21.17 -14.06
C THR A 120 7.19 -20.67 -12.93
N VAL A 121 7.11 -19.35 -12.78
CA VAL A 121 6.19 -18.65 -11.87
C VAL A 121 5.37 -17.68 -12.70
N ASN A 122 4.07 -17.90 -12.72
CA ASN A 122 3.14 -17.09 -13.48
C ASN A 122 1.94 -16.70 -12.61
N TYR A 123 1.26 -15.63 -12.97
CA TYR A 123 -0.06 -15.34 -12.47
C TYR A 123 -1.08 -16.38 -12.93
N ALA A 124 -2.23 -16.47 -12.26
CA ALA A 124 -3.31 -17.40 -12.62
C ALA A 124 -3.83 -17.20 -14.05
N ASN A 125 -3.67 -16.03 -14.63
CA ASN A 125 -4.00 -15.71 -16.03
C ASN A 125 -2.92 -16.14 -17.04
N GLY A 126 -1.83 -16.78 -16.59
CA GLY A 126 -0.72 -17.25 -17.42
C GLY A 126 0.35 -16.19 -17.74
N LEU A 127 0.18 -14.95 -17.31
CA LEU A 127 1.21 -13.92 -17.48
C LEU A 127 2.36 -14.14 -16.50
N SER A 128 3.58 -13.84 -16.95
CA SER A 128 4.76 -13.93 -16.09
C SER A 128 4.77 -12.82 -15.04
N VAL A 129 5.19 -13.16 -13.84
CA VAL A 129 5.42 -12.19 -12.76
C VAL A 129 6.59 -11.28 -13.13
N ALA A 130 6.42 -9.98 -13.02
CA ALA A 130 7.42 -9.00 -13.41
C ALA A 130 7.76 -8.00 -12.30
N VAL A 131 8.96 -7.43 -12.38
CA VAL A 131 9.38 -6.30 -11.55
C VAL A 131 8.47 -5.11 -11.85
N LYS A 132 8.02 -4.38 -10.82
CA LYS A 132 7.06 -3.28 -10.82
C LYS A 132 5.58 -3.68 -10.92
N ASP A 133 5.26 -4.98 -10.94
CA ASP A 133 3.88 -5.39 -10.75
C ASP A 133 3.39 -4.93 -9.37
N GLN A 134 2.18 -4.40 -9.34
CA GLN A 134 1.59 -3.78 -8.15
C GLN A 134 0.53 -4.68 -7.52
N LEU A 135 0.49 -4.67 -6.20
CA LEU A 135 -0.55 -5.27 -5.37
C LEU A 135 -1.12 -4.16 -4.48
N LYS A 136 -2.36 -3.80 -4.70
CA LYS A 136 -2.98 -2.69 -3.98
C LYS A 136 -3.31 -3.05 -2.54
N ALA A 137 -3.40 -2.03 -1.69
CA ALA A 137 -3.83 -2.20 -0.32
C ALA A 137 -5.26 -2.79 -0.28
N GLY A 138 -5.42 -3.88 0.48
CA GLY A 138 -6.69 -4.60 0.59
C GLY A 138 -7.01 -5.56 -0.57
N GLU A 139 -6.04 -5.87 -1.41
CA GLU A 139 -6.15 -6.81 -2.54
C GLU A 139 -5.54 -8.17 -2.20
#